data_2c301d0cba7aa8215cac97770e62ceb8
#
_entry.id   2c301d0cba7aa8215cac97770e62ceb8
#
_cell.length_a   1.000
_cell.length_b   1.000
_cell.length_c   1.000
_cell.angle_alpha   90.00
_cell.angle_beta   90.00
_cell.angle_gamma   90.00
#
_symmetry.space_group_name_H-M   'P 1'
#
loop_
_entity.id
_entity.type
_entity.pdbx_description
1 polymer ?
#
loop_
_entity_poly.entity_id
_entity_poly.type
_entity_poly.pdbx_seq_one_letter_code
_entity_poly.pdbx_strand_id
1 'polypeptide(L)'
;MQMYDSNQLLSSLVQLGSWFLEEAANDQNALASAQAQNGWFTPESVAQACQAHGEALRAEELDRWRGKYAWHDGPTGLSVGLIMAGNLPMVGWHDLMCAVLAGHEVHVKLSEDGAVL
;
A
#
# COMPACT_ATOMS: atom_id res chain seq x y z
N MET A 1 13.95 20.10 -10.70
CA MET A 1 12.76 19.95 -9.84
C MET A 1 11.94 18.78 -10.33
N GLN A 2 11.58 17.91 -9.41
CA GLN A 2 10.76 16.76 -9.77
C GLN A 2 9.29 17.19 -9.86
N MET A 3 8.67 16.86 -10.98
CA MET A 3 7.27 17.19 -11.22
C MET A 3 6.39 16.04 -10.70
N TYR A 4 5.37 16.38 -9.94
CA TYR A 4 4.34 15.43 -9.57
C TYR A 4 3.46 15.14 -10.80
N ASP A 5 3.31 13.87 -11.12
CA ASP A 5 2.47 13.42 -12.24
C ASP A 5 1.50 12.36 -11.74
N SER A 6 0.22 12.72 -11.66
CA SER A 6 -0.84 11.84 -11.18
C SER A 6 -0.98 10.59 -12.05
N ASN A 7 -0.82 10.72 -13.36
CA ASN A 7 -0.93 9.56 -14.27
C ASN A 7 0.23 8.60 -14.06
N GLN A 8 1.44 9.12 -13.86
CA GLN A 8 2.61 8.29 -13.58
C GLN A 8 2.48 7.59 -12.24
N LEU A 9 1.98 8.28 -11.22
CA LEU A 9 1.72 7.69 -9.91
C LEU A 9 0.70 6.55 -10.00
N LEU A 10 -0.40 6.75 -10.73
CA LEU A 10 -1.41 5.73 -10.94
C LEU A 10 -0.85 4.52 -11.66
N SER A 11 -0.06 4.73 -12.71
CA SER A 11 0.62 3.66 -13.43
C SER A 11 1.54 2.87 -12.51
N SER A 12 2.28 3.54 -11.63
CA SER A 12 3.16 2.90 -10.65
C SER A 12 2.36 2.07 -9.64
N LEU A 13 1.21 2.56 -9.20
CA LEU A 13 0.34 1.81 -8.29
C LEU A 13 -0.24 0.56 -8.94
N VAL A 14 -0.60 0.62 -10.21
CA VAL A 14 -1.06 -0.56 -10.96
C VAL A 14 0.06 -1.59 -11.05
N GLN A 15 1.30 -1.17 -11.32
CA GLN A 15 2.46 -2.06 -11.33
C GLN A 15 2.70 -2.69 -9.96
N LEU A 16 2.60 -1.91 -8.89
CA LEU A 16 2.73 -2.42 -7.54
C LEU A 16 1.65 -3.46 -7.23
N GLY A 17 0.42 -3.22 -7.67
CA GLY A 17 -0.68 -4.18 -7.52
C GLY A 17 -0.40 -5.50 -8.22
N SER A 18 0.14 -5.45 -9.42
CA SER A 18 0.56 -6.67 -10.14
C SER A 18 1.65 -7.43 -9.37
N TRP A 19 2.60 -6.71 -8.81
CA TRP A 19 3.64 -7.32 -7.98
C TRP A 19 3.04 -8.00 -6.73
N PHE A 20 2.08 -7.37 -6.07
CA PHE A 20 1.38 -7.99 -4.94
C PHE A 20 0.70 -9.30 -5.33
N LEU A 21 0.05 -9.34 -6.49
CA LEU A 21 -0.70 -10.51 -6.94
C LEU A 21 0.22 -11.64 -7.42
N GLU A 22 1.25 -11.30 -8.19
CA GLU A 22 2.06 -12.28 -8.91
C GLU A 22 3.27 -12.74 -8.12
N GLU A 23 3.87 -11.87 -7.30
CA GLU A 23 5.11 -12.18 -6.59
C GLU A 23 4.93 -12.21 -5.08
N ALA A 24 4.47 -11.14 -4.46
CA ALA A 24 4.45 -11.04 -3.00
C ALA A 24 3.54 -12.10 -2.37
N ALA A 25 2.36 -12.33 -2.93
CA ALA A 25 1.41 -13.31 -2.42
C ALA A 25 1.92 -14.76 -2.53
N ASN A 26 2.92 -15.00 -3.37
CA ASN A 26 3.45 -16.32 -3.65
C ASN A 26 4.92 -16.51 -3.19
N ASP A 27 5.51 -15.49 -2.56
CA ASP A 27 6.89 -15.57 -2.09
C ASP A 27 6.95 -16.31 -0.76
N GLN A 28 7.19 -17.60 -0.82
CA GLN A 28 7.21 -18.49 0.35
C GLN A 28 8.27 -18.09 1.37
N ASN A 29 9.41 -17.58 0.94
CA ASN A 29 10.46 -17.15 1.84
C ASN A 29 10.06 -15.89 2.61
N ALA A 30 9.47 -14.92 1.94
CA ALA A 30 8.98 -13.70 2.57
C ALA A 30 7.83 -14.00 3.55
N LEU A 31 6.90 -14.86 3.16
CA LEU A 31 5.78 -15.28 4.01
C LEU A 31 6.26 -15.99 5.27
N ALA A 32 7.21 -16.92 5.13
CA ALA A 32 7.78 -17.62 6.28
C ALA A 32 8.55 -16.68 7.19
N SER A 33 9.30 -15.74 6.64
CA SER A 33 10.05 -14.73 7.42
C SER A 33 9.11 -13.84 8.22
N ALA A 34 8.00 -13.39 7.63
CA ALA A 34 7.01 -12.57 8.32
C ALA A 34 6.42 -13.32 9.52
N GLN A 35 6.07 -14.58 9.35
CA GLN A 35 5.53 -15.41 10.44
C GLN A 35 6.56 -15.64 11.54
N ALA A 36 7.83 -15.85 11.19
CA ALA A 36 8.90 -16.06 12.17
C ALA A 36 9.11 -14.84 13.05
N GLN A 37 8.92 -13.62 12.50
CA GLN A 37 9.07 -12.37 13.25
C GLN A 37 7.81 -11.98 14.01
N ASN A 38 6.63 -12.34 13.50
CA ASN A 38 5.35 -12.10 14.15
C ASN A 38 4.41 -13.28 13.89
N GLY A 39 4.17 -14.08 14.91
CA GLY A 39 3.35 -15.29 14.79
C GLY A 39 1.90 -15.06 14.36
N TRP A 40 1.39 -13.82 14.50
CA TRP A 40 0.05 -13.46 14.01
C TRP A 40 0.01 -13.34 12.48
N PHE A 41 1.18 -13.18 11.85
CA PHE A 41 1.30 -13.03 10.41
C PHE A 41 1.48 -14.39 9.75
N THR A 42 0.40 -15.19 9.72
CA THR A 42 0.45 -16.48 9.06
C THR A 42 0.67 -16.31 7.56
N PRO A 43 1.30 -17.28 6.87
CA PRO A 43 1.47 -17.21 5.42
C PRO A 43 0.16 -16.98 4.67
N GLU A 44 -0.92 -17.60 5.12
CA GLU A 44 -2.25 -17.46 4.52
C GLU A 44 -2.79 -16.03 4.68
N SER A 45 -2.67 -15.45 5.86
CA SER A 45 -3.20 -14.09 6.09
C SER A 45 -2.37 -13.03 5.39
N VAL A 46 -1.05 -13.19 5.30
CA VAL A 46 -0.20 -12.27 4.53
C VAL A 46 -0.49 -12.37 3.04
N ALA A 47 -0.59 -13.59 2.51
CA ALA A 47 -0.93 -13.81 1.10
C ALA A 47 -2.31 -13.23 0.77
N GLN A 48 -3.29 -13.42 1.65
CA GLN A 48 -4.62 -12.87 1.48
C GLN A 48 -4.61 -11.33 1.46
N ALA A 49 -3.83 -10.71 2.34
CA ALA A 49 -3.69 -9.25 2.36
C ALA A 49 -3.05 -8.74 1.06
N CYS A 50 -1.97 -9.37 0.61
CA CYS A 50 -1.33 -9.01 -0.65
C CYS A 50 -2.30 -9.15 -1.83
N GLN A 51 -3.08 -10.21 -1.85
CA GLN A 51 -4.05 -10.44 -2.92
C GLN A 51 -5.16 -9.40 -2.90
N ALA A 52 -5.72 -9.09 -1.74
CA ALA A 52 -6.79 -8.11 -1.61
C ALA A 52 -6.32 -6.70 -2.03
N HIS A 53 -5.14 -6.28 -1.57
CA HIS A 53 -4.60 -4.98 -1.95
C HIS A 53 -4.19 -4.95 -3.43
N GLY A 54 -3.65 -6.04 -3.95
CA GLY A 54 -3.31 -6.13 -5.37
C GLY A 54 -4.54 -6.03 -6.27
N GLU A 55 -5.63 -6.67 -5.91
CA GLU A 55 -6.89 -6.58 -6.66
C GLU A 55 -7.47 -5.16 -6.63
N ALA A 56 -7.38 -4.49 -5.48
CA ALA A 56 -7.86 -3.12 -5.34
C ALA A 56 -7.05 -2.12 -6.18
N LEU A 57 -5.82 -2.46 -6.54
CA LEU A 57 -4.93 -1.63 -7.36
C LEU A 57 -5.03 -1.92 -8.86
N ARG A 58 -5.93 -2.81 -9.29
CA ARG A 58 -6.18 -2.99 -10.72
C ARG A 58 -6.70 -1.69 -11.31
N ALA A 59 -6.33 -1.41 -12.55
CA ALA A 59 -6.63 -0.13 -13.20
C ALA A 59 -8.12 0.22 -13.13
N GLU A 60 -9.01 -0.74 -13.40
CA GLU A 60 -10.44 -0.53 -13.38
C GLU A 60 -10.97 -0.19 -11.98
N GLU A 61 -10.47 -0.89 -10.98
CA GLU A 61 -10.86 -0.68 -9.59
C GLU A 61 -10.37 0.66 -9.06
N LEU A 62 -9.12 1.01 -9.39
CA LEU A 62 -8.52 2.26 -8.99
C LEU A 62 -9.24 3.46 -9.63
N ASP A 63 -9.58 3.36 -10.90
CA ASP A 63 -10.34 4.38 -11.63
C ASP A 63 -11.74 4.56 -11.02
N ARG A 64 -12.41 3.47 -10.72
CA ARG A 64 -13.73 3.49 -10.11
C ARG A 64 -13.70 4.19 -8.74
N TRP A 65 -12.73 3.84 -7.92
CA TRP A 65 -12.58 4.42 -6.60
C TRP A 65 -12.26 5.92 -6.67
N ARG A 66 -11.32 6.30 -7.53
CA ARG A 66 -10.94 7.70 -7.70
C ARG A 66 -12.09 8.54 -8.23
N GLY A 67 -12.93 7.99 -9.08
CA GLY A 67 -14.08 8.69 -9.65
C GLY A 67 -15.12 9.13 -8.64
N LYS A 68 -15.07 8.61 -7.41
CA LYS A 68 -16.00 8.98 -6.34
C LYS A 68 -15.58 10.22 -5.55
N TYR A 69 -14.37 10.72 -5.76
CA TYR A 69 -13.80 11.80 -4.96
C TYR A 69 -13.21 12.88 -5.85
N ALA A 70 -13.16 14.11 -5.33
CA ALA A 70 -12.42 15.19 -5.94
C ALA A 70 -10.97 15.15 -5.44
N TRP A 71 -10.01 15.02 -6.37
CA TRP A 71 -8.59 14.93 -6.04
C TRP A 71 -7.88 16.21 -6.39
N HIS A 72 -6.94 16.62 -5.53
CA HIS A 72 -6.04 17.72 -5.83
C HIS A 72 -5.09 17.32 -6.96
N ASP A 73 -4.90 18.19 -7.93
CA ASP A 73 -3.97 17.95 -9.03
C ASP A 73 -2.58 18.44 -8.64
N GLY A 74 -1.66 17.51 -8.48
CA GLY A 74 -0.29 17.79 -8.08
C GLY A 74 -0.08 17.88 -6.57
N PRO A 75 1.13 18.28 -6.12
CA PRO A 75 1.46 18.37 -4.71
C PRO A 75 0.63 19.41 -3.97
N THR A 76 0.20 19.07 -2.75
CA THR A 76 -0.57 20.00 -1.91
C THR A 76 0.30 20.92 -1.07
N GLY A 77 1.58 20.58 -0.87
CA GLY A 77 2.47 21.28 0.04
C GLY A 77 2.25 20.92 1.52
N LEU A 78 1.34 19.99 1.80
CA LEU A 78 1.04 19.55 3.17
C LEU A 78 1.83 18.30 3.50
N SER A 79 2.28 18.21 4.76
CA SER A 79 2.92 17.03 5.31
C SER A 79 1.93 16.29 6.21
N VAL A 80 1.85 14.97 6.05
CA VAL A 80 0.96 14.11 6.82
C VAL A 80 1.78 13.08 7.56
N GLY A 81 1.55 12.94 8.86
CA GLY A 81 2.14 11.88 9.67
C GLY A 81 1.17 10.71 9.80
N LEU A 82 1.64 9.51 9.54
CA LEU A 82 0.88 8.28 9.73
C LEU A 82 1.52 7.44 10.82
N ILE A 83 0.77 7.16 11.88
CA ILE A 83 1.19 6.25 12.94
C ILE A 83 0.43 4.95 12.70
N MET A 84 1.11 3.96 12.16
CA MET A 84 0.48 2.74 11.70
C MET A 84 0.32 1.72 12.82
N ALA A 85 -0.83 1.05 12.85
CA ALA A 85 -1.00 -0.17 13.62
C ALA A 85 -0.20 -1.32 12.99
N GLY A 86 0.02 -2.39 13.74
CA GLY A 86 0.81 -3.53 13.26
C GLY A 86 0.17 -4.88 13.57
N ASN A 87 -1.12 -4.88 13.91
CA ASN A 87 -1.83 -6.08 14.34
C ASN A 87 -2.35 -6.96 13.18
N LEU A 88 -2.37 -6.42 11.96
CA LEU A 88 -2.78 -7.15 10.77
C LEU A 88 -1.77 -6.92 9.65
N PRO A 89 -1.58 -7.90 8.74
CA PRO A 89 -0.68 -7.71 7.59
C PRO A 89 -1.13 -6.53 6.72
N MET A 90 -0.20 -5.64 6.42
CA MET A 90 -0.39 -4.49 5.53
C MET A 90 -1.51 -3.55 5.96
N VAL A 91 -1.86 -3.52 7.25
CA VAL A 91 -2.99 -2.72 7.77
C VAL A 91 -2.84 -1.23 7.49
N GLY A 92 -1.63 -0.72 7.42
CA GLY A 92 -1.35 0.71 7.15
C GLY A 92 -1.28 1.08 5.68
N TRP A 93 -1.34 0.11 4.76
CA TRP A 93 -1.14 0.36 3.34
C TRP A 93 -2.18 1.30 2.76
N HIS A 94 -3.46 1.11 3.08
CA HIS A 94 -4.54 1.92 2.53
C HIS A 94 -4.39 3.40 2.89
N ASP A 95 -4.06 3.69 4.14
CA ASP A 95 -3.84 5.07 4.60
C ASP A 95 -2.66 5.72 3.88
N LEU A 96 -1.58 4.98 3.72
CA LEU A 96 -0.40 5.45 2.97
C LEU A 96 -0.77 5.77 1.52
N MET A 97 -1.46 4.87 0.87
CA MET A 97 -1.90 5.06 -0.52
C MET A 97 -2.78 6.29 -0.66
N CYS A 98 -3.75 6.47 0.23
CA CYS A 98 -4.64 7.63 0.20
C CYS A 98 -3.89 8.94 0.36
N ALA A 99 -2.95 9.01 1.31
CA ALA A 99 -2.18 10.22 1.55
C ALA A 99 -1.28 10.57 0.37
N VAL A 100 -0.64 9.58 -0.23
CA VAL A 100 0.22 9.77 -1.40
C VAL A 100 -0.61 10.22 -2.61
N LEU A 101 -1.74 9.58 -2.86
CA LEU A 101 -2.63 9.94 -3.97
C LEU A 101 -3.22 11.34 -3.81
N ALA A 102 -3.44 11.76 -2.57
CA ALA A 102 -3.92 13.11 -2.30
C ALA A 102 -2.87 14.20 -2.57
N GLY A 103 -1.63 13.83 -2.84
CA GLY A 103 -0.55 14.78 -3.14
C GLY A 103 0.20 15.28 -1.92
N HIS A 104 0.07 14.61 -0.78
CA HIS A 104 0.76 15.01 0.45
C HIS A 104 2.16 14.42 0.53
N GLU A 105 3.03 15.11 1.25
CA GLU A 105 4.28 14.53 1.74
C GLU A 105 3.94 13.65 2.95
N VAL A 106 4.39 12.39 2.94
CA VAL A 106 3.97 11.42 3.95
C VAL A 106 5.16 10.99 4.80
N HIS A 107 4.98 11.06 6.12
CA HIS A 107 5.93 10.56 7.11
C HIS A 107 5.26 9.42 7.86
N VAL A 108 5.89 8.25 7.83
CA VAL A 108 5.30 7.02 8.37
C VAL A 108 6.09 6.54 9.58
N LYS A 109 5.38 6.29 10.68
CA LYS A 109 5.94 5.56 11.82
C LYS A 109 5.31 4.17 11.84
N LEU A 110 6.13 3.16 11.61
CA LEU A 110 5.71 1.77 11.70
C LEU A 110 5.66 1.34 13.17
N SER A 111 4.73 0.42 13.48
CA SER A 111 4.80 -0.31 14.75
C SER A 111 5.94 -1.35 14.66
N GLU A 112 6.40 -1.83 15.81
CA GLU A 112 7.41 -2.89 15.83
C GLU A 112 6.90 -4.14 15.11
N ASP A 113 5.64 -4.50 15.33
CA ASP A 113 5.03 -5.68 14.72
C ASP A 113 4.81 -5.52 13.21
N GLY A 114 4.46 -4.31 12.77
CA GLY A 114 4.20 -4.02 11.36
C GLY A 114 5.44 -3.85 10.51
N ALA A 115 6.60 -3.68 11.12
CA ALA A 115 7.85 -3.40 10.40
C ALA A 115 8.39 -4.61 9.64
N VAL A 116 7.81 -5.81 9.81
CA VAL A 116 8.23 -7.04 9.12
C VAL A 116 7.68 -7.17 7.70
N LEU A 117 6.76 -6.29 7.29
CA LEU A 117 6.12 -6.34 5.97
C LEU A 117 6.43 -5.12 5.12
#